data_855a8f2fd3e78a576ed7503b668e917c
#
_entry.id   855a8f2fd3e78a576ed7503b668e917c
#
_cell.length_a   1.000
_cell.length_b   1.000
_cell.length_c   1.000
_cell.angle_alpha   90.00
_cell.angle_beta   90.00
_cell.angle_gamma   90.00
#
_symmetry.space_group_name_H-M   'P 1'
#
loop_
_entity.id
_entity.type
_entity.pdbx_description
1 polymer ?
#
loop_
_entity_poly.entity_id
_entity_poly.type
_entity_poly.pdbx_seq_one_letter_code
_entity_poly.pdbx_strand_id
1 'polypeptide(L)'
;LIALGGPEVIKWTNRFLVIALLIVGLIIVGICFVAVPITDIMNIQPATQGDLTPLERFMLSGEGNVAFAFSWSTQALVLPRLAKSERSGYWATALSYGVVAPFFVATGGVMALAMFVKTGVYESDPTTMLSTLSTPAFALLSLLLVAFANIGTQGTGSYVNCMIVKSGMPKVSYKLMVWIAMVYVSLLTIWGGVEEYFGSFISLAAYIQGPIIGMIVVDYFILRK
;
A
#
# COMPACT_ATOMS: atom_id res chain seq x y z
N LEU A 1 -17.98 4.35 6.56
CA LEU A 1 -18.64 3.65 7.67
C LEU A 1 -17.62 3.09 8.67
N ILE A 2 -16.59 2.32 8.21
CA ILE A 2 -15.56 1.73 9.10
C ILE A 2 -14.87 2.82 9.93
N ALA A 3 -14.44 3.92 9.30
CA ALA A 3 -13.81 5.05 9.98
C ALA A 3 -14.73 5.71 11.03
N LEU A 4 -16.04 5.76 10.78
CA LEU A 4 -17.02 6.28 11.75
C LEU A 4 -17.17 5.38 12.98
N GLY A 5 -16.94 4.07 12.84
CA GLY A 5 -16.95 3.11 13.93
C GLY A 5 -15.74 3.20 14.87
N GLY A 6 -14.75 4.00 14.49
CA GLY A 6 -13.56 4.25 15.30
C GLY A 6 -12.56 3.10 15.33
N PRO A 7 -11.53 3.17 16.22
CA PRO A 7 -10.38 2.28 16.20
C PRO A 7 -10.72 0.80 16.45
N GLU A 8 -11.75 0.49 17.23
CA GLU A 8 -12.11 -0.90 17.52
C GLU A 8 -12.68 -1.62 16.30
N VAL A 9 -13.53 -0.95 15.51
CA VAL A 9 -14.07 -1.50 14.25
C VAL A 9 -12.95 -1.68 13.24
N ILE A 10 -12.07 -0.70 13.10
CA ILE A 10 -10.90 -0.76 12.21
C ILE A 10 -10.01 -1.95 12.59
N LYS A 11 -9.69 -2.12 13.86
CA LYS A 11 -8.86 -3.20 14.38
C LYS A 11 -9.46 -4.58 14.07
N TRP A 12 -10.76 -4.75 14.30
CA TRP A 12 -11.43 -6.03 14.06
C TRP A 12 -11.48 -6.37 12.56
N THR A 13 -11.86 -5.40 11.73
CA THR A 13 -11.91 -5.54 10.27
C THR A 13 -10.53 -5.89 9.71
N ASN A 14 -9.48 -5.15 10.10
CA ASN A 14 -8.13 -5.38 9.62
C ASN A 14 -7.55 -6.72 10.08
N ARG A 15 -7.88 -7.18 11.28
CA ARG A 15 -7.41 -8.50 11.77
C ARG A 15 -7.86 -9.64 10.86
N PHE A 16 -9.10 -9.61 10.38
CA PHE A 16 -9.61 -10.59 9.43
C PHE A 16 -8.97 -10.42 8.06
N LEU A 17 -8.94 -9.19 7.55
CA LEU A 17 -8.45 -8.88 6.20
C LEU A 17 -6.97 -9.21 6.01
N VAL A 18 -6.11 -8.93 7.00
CA VAL A 18 -4.68 -9.22 6.90
C VAL A 18 -4.42 -10.72 6.72
N ILE A 19 -5.09 -11.57 7.50
CA ILE A 19 -4.93 -13.02 7.38
C ILE A 19 -5.43 -13.51 6.02
N ALA A 20 -6.62 -13.06 5.61
CA ALA A 20 -7.20 -13.43 4.32
C ALA A 20 -6.29 -13.01 3.15
N LEU A 21 -5.76 -11.79 3.18
CA LEU A 21 -4.87 -11.28 2.14
C LEU A 21 -3.54 -12.03 2.07
N LEU A 22 -2.94 -12.38 3.22
CA LEU A 22 -1.70 -13.16 3.22
C LEU A 22 -1.91 -14.54 2.58
N ILE A 23 -3.02 -15.20 2.90
CA ILE A 23 -3.38 -16.48 2.28
C ILE A 23 -3.57 -16.32 0.77
N VAL A 24 -4.34 -15.31 0.35
CA VAL A 24 -4.58 -15.04 -1.08
C VAL A 24 -3.29 -14.65 -1.80
N GLY A 25 -2.44 -13.84 -1.19
CA GLY A 25 -1.14 -13.49 -1.76
C GLY A 25 -0.26 -14.73 -2.03
N LEU A 26 -0.20 -15.66 -1.08
CA LEU A 26 0.53 -16.93 -1.25
C LEU A 26 -0.08 -17.78 -2.38
N ILE A 27 -1.41 -17.86 -2.45
CA ILE A 27 -2.10 -18.60 -3.52
C ILE A 27 -1.84 -17.96 -4.88
N ILE A 28 -1.85 -16.63 -4.98
CA ILE A 28 -1.54 -15.91 -6.22
C ILE A 28 -0.12 -16.23 -6.70
N VAL A 29 0.86 -16.18 -5.83
CA VAL A 29 2.25 -16.56 -6.16
C VAL A 29 2.30 -18.00 -6.67
N GLY A 30 1.62 -18.92 -5.99
CA GLY A 30 1.52 -20.33 -6.43
C GLY A 30 0.90 -20.46 -7.82
N ILE A 31 -0.18 -19.75 -8.11
CA ILE A 31 -0.83 -19.73 -9.43
C ILE A 31 0.11 -19.20 -10.51
N CYS A 32 0.84 -18.12 -10.23
CA CYS A 32 1.80 -17.57 -11.18
C CYS A 32 2.87 -18.60 -11.57
N PHE A 33 3.41 -19.34 -10.60
CA PHE A 33 4.42 -20.39 -10.88
C PHE A 33 3.85 -21.65 -11.53
N VAL A 34 2.56 -21.91 -11.37
CA VAL A 34 1.87 -22.98 -12.14
C VAL A 34 1.56 -22.53 -13.56
N ALA A 35 1.16 -21.27 -13.74
CA ALA A 35 0.82 -20.71 -15.06
C ALA A 35 2.04 -20.47 -15.95
N VAL A 36 3.20 -20.15 -15.34
CA VAL A 36 4.45 -19.82 -16.04
C VAL A 36 5.64 -20.42 -15.29
N PRO A 37 6.52 -21.18 -15.96
CA PRO A 37 7.74 -21.71 -15.34
C PRO A 37 8.60 -20.60 -14.75
N ILE A 38 9.13 -20.82 -13.55
CA ILE A 38 9.98 -19.84 -12.85
C ILE A 38 11.23 -19.48 -13.67
N THR A 39 11.76 -20.43 -14.45
CA THR A 39 12.88 -20.22 -15.36
C THR A 39 12.59 -19.16 -16.41
N ASP A 40 11.36 -19.11 -16.92
CA ASP A 40 10.96 -18.16 -17.96
C ASP A 40 10.83 -16.76 -17.36
N ILE A 41 10.29 -16.65 -16.14
CA ILE A 41 10.24 -15.40 -15.40
C ILE A 41 11.65 -14.87 -15.11
N MET A 42 12.57 -15.72 -14.69
CA MET A 42 13.95 -15.31 -14.36
C MET A 42 14.79 -14.94 -15.58
N ASN A 43 14.46 -15.47 -16.75
CA ASN A 43 15.15 -15.19 -18.00
C ASN A 43 14.61 -13.95 -18.74
N ILE A 44 13.60 -13.29 -18.21
CA ILE A 44 13.09 -12.05 -18.80
C ILE A 44 14.23 -11.01 -18.82
N GLN A 45 14.55 -10.54 -20.01
CA GLN A 45 15.47 -9.42 -20.14
C GLN A 45 14.70 -8.13 -19.77
N PRO A 46 15.28 -7.27 -18.93
CA PRO A 46 14.67 -5.99 -18.62
C PRO A 46 14.38 -5.23 -19.90
N ALA A 47 13.18 -4.68 -20.03
CA ALA A 47 12.87 -3.80 -21.16
C ALA A 47 13.93 -2.68 -21.23
N THR A 48 14.47 -2.46 -22.42
CA THR A 48 15.44 -1.38 -22.64
C THR A 48 14.72 -0.04 -22.46
N GLN A 49 14.81 0.51 -21.28
CA GLN A 49 14.39 1.89 -21.00
C GLN A 49 15.53 2.81 -21.37
N GLY A 50 15.68 3.10 -22.67
CA GLY A 50 16.73 3.97 -23.16
C GLY A 50 18.15 3.49 -22.81
N ASP A 51 19.10 4.42 -22.71
CA ASP A 51 20.52 4.15 -22.42
C ASP A 51 20.87 3.98 -20.93
N LEU A 52 19.87 3.73 -20.07
CA LEU A 52 20.09 3.58 -18.63
C LEU A 52 20.88 2.30 -18.31
N THR A 53 21.91 2.45 -17.51
CA THR A 53 22.68 1.33 -16.96
C THR A 53 21.81 0.47 -16.01
N PRO A 54 22.16 -0.81 -15.77
CA PRO A 54 21.45 -1.65 -14.79
C PRO A 54 21.35 -1.02 -13.38
N LEU A 55 22.39 -0.29 -12.97
CA LEU A 55 22.41 0.40 -11.67
C LEU A 55 21.40 1.55 -11.64
N GLU A 56 21.34 2.37 -12.68
CA GLU A 56 20.37 3.49 -12.76
C GLU A 56 18.93 2.98 -12.75
N ARG A 57 18.64 1.87 -13.46
CA ARG A 57 17.31 1.23 -13.42
C ARG A 57 16.96 0.74 -12.03
N PHE A 58 17.91 0.10 -11.35
CA PHE A 58 17.73 -0.36 -9.97
C PHE A 58 17.46 0.82 -9.02
N MET A 59 18.23 1.90 -9.15
CA MET A 59 18.06 3.11 -8.33
C MET A 59 16.70 3.78 -8.59
N LEU A 60 16.28 3.89 -9.85
CA LEU A 60 14.99 4.46 -10.22
C LEU A 60 13.81 3.64 -9.65
N SER A 61 13.89 2.31 -9.75
CA SER A 61 12.91 1.41 -9.14
C SER A 61 12.90 1.51 -7.61
N GLY A 62 14.09 1.62 -7.00
CA GLY A 62 14.27 1.82 -5.56
C GLY A 62 13.67 3.15 -5.08
N GLU A 63 13.87 4.24 -5.83
CA GLU A 63 13.30 5.54 -5.54
C GLU A 63 11.77 5.49 -5.43
N GLY A 64 11.09 4.84 -6.38
CA GLY A 64 9.65 4.67 -6.36
C GLY A 64 9.15 3.91 -5.11
N ASN A 65 9.85 2.83 -4.73
CA ASN A 65 9.51 2.08 -3.53
C ASN A 65 9.75 2.87 -2.24
N VAL A 66 10.83 3.65 -2.17
CA VAL A 66 11.12 4.54 -1.04
C VAL A 66 10.07 5.65 -0.95
N ALA A 67 9.72 6.28 -2.07
CA ALA A 67 8.68 7.30 -2.12
C ALA A 67 7.33 6.75 -1.65
N PHE A 68 6.96 5.55 -2.08
CA PHE A 68 5.77 4.86 -1.61
C PHE A 68 5.82 4.63 -0.09
N ALA A 69 6.92 4.11 0.45
CA ALA A 69 7.07 3.87 1.88
C ALA A 69 6.96 5.18 2.69
N PHE A 70 7.58 6.27 2.23
CA PHE A 70 7.47 7.57 2.89
C PHE A 70 6.05 8.16 2.81
N SER A 71 5.30 7.93 1.73
CA SER A 71 3.92 8.42 1.61
C SER A 71 2.97 7.83 2.68
N TRP A 72 3.32 6.66 3.24
CA TRP A 72 2.57 6.00 4.31
C TRP A 72 3.11 6.26 5.73
N SER A 73 4.14 7.07 5.88
CA SER A 73 4.81 7.31 7.16
C SER A 73 3.92 7.88 8.26
N THR A 74 2.91 8.69 7.90
CA THR A 74 1.93 9.20 8.86
C THR A 74 1.16 8.08 9.56
N GLN A 75 0.88 6.99 8.88
CA GLN A 75 0.24 5.81 9.47
C GLN A 75 1.17 5.10 10.45
N ALA A 76 2.46 4.98 10.10
CA ALA A 76 3.48 4.42 10.98
C ALA A 76 3.68 5.24 12.27
N LEU A 77 3.36 6.53 12.25
CA LEU A 77 3.43 7.40 13.43
C LEU A 77 2.17 7.36 14.30
N VAL A 78 1.00 7.21 13.69
CA VAL A 78 -0.30 7.28 14.41
C VAL A 78 -0.78 5.93 14.91
N LEU A 79 -0.68 4.89 14.09
CA LEU A 79 -1.23 3.56 14.45
C LEU A 79 -0.54 2.90 15.65
N PRO A 80 0.78 2.99 15.85
CA PRO A 80 1.44 2.39 17.02
C PRO A 80 0.93 2.94 18.37
N ARG A 81 0.37 4.16 18.39
CA ARG A 81 -0.26 4.72 19.60
C ARG A 81 -1.47 3.93 20.09
N LEU A 82 -2.08 3.12 19.21
CA LEU A 82 -3.18 2.23 19.55
C LEU A 82 -2.70 0.87 20.07
N ALA A 83 -1.39 0.63 20.10
CA ALA A 83 -0.81 -0.62 20.60
C ALA A 83 -0.87 -0.67 22.14
N LYS A 84 -0.93 -1.89 22.68
CA LYS A 84 -0.97 -2.12 24.15
C LYS A 84 0.36 -1.79 24.84
N SER A 85 1.48 -1.79 24.10
CA SER A 85 2.81 -1.49 24.62
C SER A 85 3.70 -0.94 23.50
N GLU A 86 4.74 -0.21 23.86
CA GLU A 86 5.74 0.32 22.91
C GLU A 86 6.38 -0.81 22.09
N ARG A 87 6.72 -1.92 22.74
CA ARG A 87 7.29 -3.09 22.09
C ARG A 87 6.36 -3.67 21.03
N SER A 88 5.06 -3.77 21.31
CA SER A 88 4.08 -4.27 20.33
C SER A 88 3.87 -3.29 19.18
N GLY A 89 3.88 -1.99 19.44
CA GLY A 89 3.85 -0.95 18.41
C GLY A 89 5.05 -1.00 17.48
N TYR A 90 6.24 -1.10 18.04
CA TYR A 90 7.49 -1.24 17.29
C TYR A 90 7.47 -2.46 16.36
N TRP A 91 7.21 -3.66 16.91
CA TRP A 91 7.21 -4.88 16.12
C TRP A 91 6.10 -4.93 15.07
N ALA A 92 4.92 -4.40 15.38
CA ALA A 92 3.85 -4.30 14.39
C ALA A 92 4.27 -3.46 13.19
N THR A 93 4.90 -2.31 13.41
CA THR A 93 5.40 -1.44 12.35
C THR A 93 6.57 -2.09 11.60
N ALA A 94 7.55 -2.61 12.32
CA ALA A 94 8.74 -3.25 11.73
C ALA A 94 8.36 -4.45 10.84
N LEU A 95 7.44 -5.30 11.28
CA LEU A 95 6.97 -6.45 10.49
C LEU A 95 6.13 -6.00 9.29
N SER A 96 5.28 -4.98 9.45
CA SER A 96 4.47 -4.48 8.34
C SER A 96 5.31 -3.93 7.21
N TYR A 97 6.31 -3.09 7.51
CA TYR A 97 7.17 -2.47 6.50
C TYR A 97 8.35 -3.36 6.08
N GLY A 98 8.89 -4.17 6.99
CA GLY A 98 10.06 -4.99 6.71
C GLY A 98 9.75 -6.35 6.09
N VAL A 99 8.53 -6.86 6.24
CA VAL A 99 8.17 -8.21 5.76
C VAL A 99 6.92 -8.18 4.90
N VAL A 100 5.81 -7.65 5.43
CA VAL A 100 4.50 -7.77 4.75
C VAL A 100 4.45 -6.90 3.50
N ALA A 101 4.91 -5.65 3.55
CA ALA A 101 4.92 -4.78 2.38
C ALA A 101 5.85 -5.30 1.27
N PRO A 102 7.12 -5.70 1.53
CA PRO A 102 7.96 -6.34 0.52
C PRO A 102 7.36 -7.62 -0.06
N PHE A 103 6.68 -8.43 0.75
CA PHE A 103 5.98 -9.62 0.26
C PHE A 103 4.92 -9.28 -0.79
N PHE A 104 4.07 -8.27 -0.54
CA PHE A 104 3.04 -7.88 -1.50
C PHE A 104 3.61 -7.17 -2.73
N VAL A 105 4.67 -6.38 -2.57
CA VAL A 105 5.40 -5.79 -3.72
C VAL A 105 5.99 -6.89 -4.60
N ALA A 106 6.64 -7.89 -4.00
CA ALA A 106 7.17 -9.05 -4.73
C ALA A 106 6.06 -9.86 -5.41
N THR A 107 4.92 -10.07 -4.72
CA THR A 107 3.75 -10.77 -5.30
C THR A 107 3.24 -10.05 -6.54
N GLY A 108 3.08 -8.72 -6.47
CA GLY A 108 2.68 -7.91 -7.62
C GLY A 108 3.70 -7.98 -8.77
N GLY A 109 4.99 -7.92 -8.45
CA GLY A 109 6.07 -8.06 -9.42
C GLY A 109 6.06 -9.42 -10.14
N VAL A 110 5.95 -10.52 -9.38
CA VAL A 110 5.84 -11.87 -9.95
C VAL A 110 4.61 -12.01 -10.85
N MET A 111 3.48 -11.45 -10.43
CA MET A 111 2.24 -11.47 -11.20
C MET A 111 2.39 -10.71 -12.52
N ALA A 112 2.98 -9.51 -12.50
CA ALA A 112 3.24 -8.71 -13.70
C ALA A 112 4.21 -9.41 -14.67
N LEU A 113 5.28 -10.02 -14.14
CA LEU A 113 6.23 -10.77 -14.94
C LEU A 113 5.59 -12.03 -15.56
N ALA A 114 4.80 -12.78 -14.79
CA ALA A 114 4.06 -13.94 -15.30
C ALA A 114 3.06 -13.56 -16.40
N MET A 115 2.38 -12.40 -16.23
CA MET A 115 1.50 -11.84 -17.26
C MET A 115 2.28 -11.51 -18.53
N PHE A 116 3.44 -10.85 -18.39
CA PHE A 116 4.29 -10.49 -19.52
C PHE A 116 4.80 -11.73 -20.29
N VAL A 117 5.26 -12.78 -19.58
CA VAL A 117 5.68 -14.04 -20.24
C VAL A 117 4.52 -14.66 -21.01
N LYS A 118 3.31 -14.62 -20.45
CA LYS A 118 2.14 -15.26 -21.06
C LYS A 118 1.55 -14.49 -22.24
N THR A 119 1.58 -13.17 -22.21
CA THR A 119 0.86 -12.29 -23.16
C THR A 119 1.76 -11.38 -23.98
N GLY A 120 3.02 -11.19 -23.59
CA GLY A 120 3.94 -10.22 -24.18
C GLY A 120 3.65 -8.75 -23.81
N VAL A 121 2.65 -8.49 -22.96
CA VAL A 121 2.23 -7.14 -22.56
C VAL A 121 2.46 -6.94 -21.07
N TYR A 122 3.07 -5.81 -20.71
CA TYR A 122 3.13 -5.37 -19.31
C TYR A 122 1.78 -4.83 -18.89
N GLU A 123 1.27 -5.40 -17.82
CA GLU A 123 0.00 -5.00 -17.22
C GLU A 123 0.23 -4.61 -15.75
N SER A 124 -0.42 -3.55 -15.31
CA SER A 124 -0.34 -3.06 -13.93
C SER A 124 -1.66 -3.24 -13.16
N ASP A 125 -2.77 -3.47 -13.87
CA ASP A 125 -4.06 -3.71 -13.23
C ASP A 125 -4.17 -5.13 -12.68
N PRO A 126 -4.24 -5.32 -11.36
CA PRO A 126 -4.36 -6.65 -10.76
C PRO A 126 -5.65 -7.38 -11.19
N THR A 127 -6.69 -6.65 -11.62
CA THR A 127 -7.94 -7.25 -12.11
C THR A 127 -7.70 -8.01 -13.40
N THR A 128 -7.06 -7.35 -14.35
CA THR A 128 -6.70 -7.92 -15.66
C THR A 128 -5.72 -9.08 -15.49
N MET A 129 -4.70 -8.91 -14.64
CA MET A 129 -3.71 -9.96 -14.37
C MET A 129 -4.37 -11.21 -13.77
N LEU A 130 -5.20 -11.06 -12.74
CA LEU A 130 -5.87 -12.20 -12.09
C LEU A 130 -6.84 -12.92 -13.02
N SER A 131 -7.59 -12.19 -13.84
CA SER A 131 -8.53 -12.79 -14.80
C SER A 131 -7.82 -13.58 -15.89
N THR A 132 -6.59 -13.17 -16.28
CA THR A 132 -5.80 -13.81 -17.34
C THR A 132 -4.98 -14.99 -16.82
N LEU A 133 -4.43 -14.90 -15.61
CA LEU A 133 -3.53 -15.91 -15.05
C LEU A 133 -4.27 -17.02 -14.29
N SER A 134 -5.52 -16.81 -13.87
CA SER A 134 -6.24 -17.73 -13.01
C SER A 134 -7.59 -18.18 -13.61
N THR A 135 -8.27 -19.08 -12.89
CA THR A 135 -9.65 -19.46 -13.26
C THR A 135 -10.64 -18.34 -12.90
N PRO A 136 -11.77 -18.18 -13.64
CA PRO A 136 -12.73 -17.12 -13.37
C PRO A 136 -13.27 -17.11 -11.93
N ALA A 137 -13.48 -18.28 -11.34
CA ALA A 137 -13.95 -18.39 -9.96
C ALA A 137 -12.92 -17.88 -8.95
N PHE A 138 -11.64 -18.22 -9.16
CA PHE A 138 -10.56 -17.74 -8.28
C PHE A 138 -10.29 -16.25 -8.49
N ALA A 139 -10.34 -15.77 -9.74
CA ALA A 139 -10.22 -14.35 -10.05
C ALA A 139 -11.29 -13.54 -9.32
N LEU A 140 -12.56 -13.95 -9.41
CA LEU A 140 -13.66 -13.28 -8.72
C LEU A 140 -13.46 -13.25 -7.21
N LEU A 141 -13.09 -14.38 -6.58
CA LEU A 141 -12.84 -14.46 -5.13
C LEU A 141 -11.70 -13.53 -4.72
N SER A 142 -10.60 -13.55 -5.47
CA SER A 142 -9.43 -12.72 -5.19
C SER A 142 -9.76 -11.22 -5.33
N LEU A 143 -10.51 -10.84 -6.35
CA LEU A 143 -10.95 -9.47 -6.57
C LEU A 143 -11.88 -8.96 -5.47
N LEU A 144 -12.80 -9.81 -5.00
CA LEU A 144 -13.64 -9.47 -3.85
C LEU A 144 -12.79 -9.22 -2.60
N LEU A 145 -11.78 -10.05 -2.33
CA LEU A 145 -10.88 -9.85 -1.19
C LEU A 145 -10.03 -8.61 -1.34
N VAL A 146 -9.53 -8.31 -2.54
CA VAL A 146 -8.81 -7.05 -2.82
C VAL A 146 -9.73 -5.84 -2.62
N ALA A 147 -10.99 -5.91 -3.06
CA ALA A 147 -11.97 -4.84 -2.83
C ALA A 147 -12.22 -4.62 -1.32
N PHE A 148 -12.42 -5.68 -0.54
CA PHE A 148 -12.55 -5.58 0.91
C PHE A 148 -11.30 -5.03 1.58
N ALA A 149 -10.10 -5.39 1.10
CA ALA A 149 -8.84 -4.85 1.59
C ALA A 149 -8.73 -3.34 1.35
N ASN A 150 -9.10 -2.88 0.15
CA ASN A 150 -9.15 -1.46 -0.17
C ASN A 150 -10.13 -0.71 0.74
N ILE A 151 -11.30 -1.27 1.02
CA ILE A 151 -12.26 -0.70 1.98
C ILE A 151 -11.62 -0.59 3.38
N GLY A 152 -10.93 -1.63 3.85
CA GLY A 152 -10.22 -1.63 5.14
C GLY A 152 -9.11 -0.58 5.19
N THR A 153 -8.31 -0.50 4.13
CA THR A 153 -7.20 0.47 4.00
C THR A 153 -7.74 1.90 3.99
N GLN A 154 -8.79 2.19 3.22
CA GLN A 154 -9.43 3.50 3.18
C GLN A 154 -10.04 3.88 4.54
N GLY A 155 -10.64 2.93 5.24
CA GLY A 155 -11.14 3.14 6.60
C GLY A 155 -10.03 3.54 7.57
N THR A 156 -8.90 2.85 7.51
CA THR A 156 -7.71 3.13 8.34
C THR A 156 -7.07 4.46 7.98
N GLY A 157 -6.86 4.72 6.69
CA GLY A 157 -6.29 5.98 6.18
C GLY A 157 -7.15 7.19 6.55
N SER A 158 -8.45 7.09 6.40
CA SER A 158 -9.39 8.14 6.80
C SER A 158 -9.32 8.42 8.30
N TYR A 159 -9.23 7.38 9.13
CA TYR A 159 -9.05 7.54 10.57
C TYR A 159 -7.77 8.29 10.91
N VAL A 160 -6.63 7.85 10.37
CA VAL A 160 -5.32 8.45 10.63
C VAL A 160 -5.30 9.92 10.21
N ASN A 161 -5.75 10.22 8.99
CA ASN A 161 -5.78 11.59 8.48
C ASN A 161 -6.70 12.50 9.30
N CYS A 162 -7.88 12.01 9.67
CA CYS A 162 -8.78 12.76 10.56
C CYS A 162 -8.18 13.00 11.94
N MET A 163 -7.40 12.05 12.49
CA MET A 163 -6.72 12.24 13.78
C MET A 163 -5.60 13.27 13.70
N ILE A 164 -4.87 13.33 12.59
CA ILE A 164 -3.84 14.35 12.34
C ILE A 164 -4.50 15.74 12.27
N VAL A 165 -5.54 15.90 11.47
CA VAL A 165 -6.28 17.16 11.35
C VAL A 165 -6.88 17.57 12.71
N LYS A 166 -7.41 16.60 13.46
CA LYS A 166 -7.96 16.86 14.79
C LYS A 166 -6.91 17.36 15.79
N SER A 167 -5.66 16.95 15.68
CA SER A 167 -4.59 17.46 16.54
C SER A 167 -4.33 18.97 16.32
N GLY A 168 -4.49 19.44 15.08
CA GLY A 168 -4.38 20.87 14.75
C GLY A 168 -5.70 21.67 14.97
N MET A 169 -6.84 20.98 14.89
CA MET A 169 -8.18 21.58 15.01
C MET A 169 -9.03 20.87 16.09
N PRO A 170 -8.67 20.95 17.38
CA PRO A 170 -9.29 20.15 18.44
C PRO A 170 -10.79 20.44 18.66
N LYS A 171 -11.27 21.61 18.25
CA LYS A 171 -12.67 22.02 18.38
C LYS A 171 -13.60 21.36 17.35
N VAL A 172 -13.07 20.88 16.23
CA VAL A 172 -13.87 20.24 15.16
C VAL A 172 -14.17 18.80 15.56
N SER A 173 -15.41 18.35 15.38
CA SER A 173 -15.79 16.98 15.72
C SER A 173 -15.18 15.98 14.76
N TYR A 174 -14.72 14.86 15.27
CA TYR A 174 -14.16 13.75 14.46
C TYR A 174 -15.13 13.29 13.36
N LYS A 175 -16.40 13.12 13.69
CA LYS A 175 -17.43 12.69 12.73
C LYS A 175 -17.56 13.65 11.56
N LEU A 176 -17.54 14.96 11.81
CA LEU A 176 -17.59 15.97 10.75
C LEU A 176 -16.38 15.88 9.83
N MET A 177 -15.18 15.70 10.39
CA MET A 177 -13.96 15.52 9.59
C MET A 177 -14.05 14.29 8.68
N VAL A 178 -14.56 13.17 9.20
CA VAL A 178 -14.76 11.95 8.39
C VAL A 178 -15.76 12.20 7.26
N TRP A 179 -16.85 12.90 7.50
CA TRP A 179 -17.81 13.25 6.46
C TRP A 179 -17.21 14.15 5.39
N ILE A 180 -16.47 15.18 5.77
CA ILE A 180 -15.77 16.06 4.82
C ILE A 180 -14.78 15.24 3.97
N ALA A 181 -13.99 14.38 4.61
CA ALA A 181 -13.04 13.51 3.90
C ALA A 181 -13.76 12.57 2.93
N MET A 182 -14.90 11.98 3.31
CA MET A 182 -15.70 11.11 2.43
C MET A 182 -16.21 11.87 1.20
N VAL A 183 -16.75 13.07 1.38
CA VAL A 183 -17.23 13.90 0.26
C VAL A 183 -16.05 14.24 -0.67
N TYR A 184 -14.94 14.69 -0.11
CA TYR A 184 -13.75 15.04 -0.88
C TYR A 184 -13.22 13.85 -1.70
N VAL A 185 -13.06 12.67 -1.08
CA VAL A 185 -12.60 11.45 -1.77
C VAL A 185 -13.60 11.02 -2.84
N SER A 186 -14.91 11.10 -2.58
CA SER A 186 -15.95 10.77 -3.57
C SER A 186 -15.86 11.68 -4.80
N LEU A 187 -15.67 12.97 -4.60
CA LEU A 187 -15.51 13.93 -5.71
C LEU A 187 -14.26 13.64 -6.53
N LEU A 188 -13.13 13.32 -5.89
CA LEU A 188 -11.91 12.92 -6.58
C LEU A 188 -12.10 11.62 -7.38
N THR A 189 -12.81 10.64 -6.83
CA THR A 189 -13.12 9.39 -7.52
C THR A 189 -13.99 9.60 -8.75
N ILE A 190 -15.01 10.47 -8.67
CA ILE A 190 -15.87 10.82 -9.80
C ILE A 190 -15.08 11.56 -10.89
N TRP A 191 -14.13 12.40 -10.50
CA TRP A 191 -13.27 13.11 -11.44
C TRP A 191 -12.41 12.15 -12.27
N GLY A 192 -11.99 11.01 -11.72
CA GLY A 192 -11.26 9.95 -12.44
C GLY A 192 -9.78 10.25 -12.72
N GLY A 193 -9.32 11.48 -12.60
CA GLY A 193 -7.93 11.87 -12.89
C GLY A 193 -6.90 11.46 -11.84
N VAL A 194 -7.34 10.88 -10.72
CA VAL A 194 -6.43 10.49 -9.62
C VAL A 194 -5.42 9.45 -10.08
N GLU A 195 -5.82 8.52 -10.94
CA GLU A 195 -4.93 7.46 -11.43
C GLU A 195 -3.78 8.02 -12.28
N GLU A 196 -4.08 8.97 -13.16
CA GLU A 196 -3.10 9.63 -14.02
C GLU A 196 -2.03 10.38 -13.22
N TYR A 197 -2.44 11.06 -12.13
CA TYR A 197 -1.54 11.86 -11.29
C TYR A 197 -0.99 11.11 -10.07
N PHE A 198 -1.31 9.81 -9.92
CA PHE A 198 -0.98 9.03 -8.72
C PHE A 198 0.53 8.99 -8.43
N GLY A 199 1.36 8.75 -9.43
CA GLY A 199 2.82 8.73 -9.28
C GLY A 199 3.38 10.08 -8.81
N SER A 200 2.91 11.18 -9.42
CA SER A 200 3.31 12.54 -9.03
C SER A 200 2.85 12.88 -7.62
N PHE A 201 1.66 12.44 -7.22
CA PHE A 201 1.15 12.65 -5.88
C PHE A 201 1.98 11.90 -4.82
N ILE A 202 2.35 10.64 -5.08
CA ILE A 202 3.21 9.86 -4.17
C ILE A 202 4.57 10.52 -4.02
N SER A 203 5.18 10.95 -5.10
CA SER A 203 6.48 11.66 -5.07
C SER A 203 6.38 12.94 -4.26
N LEU A 204 5.36 13.77 -4.49
CA LEU A 204 5.13 14.99 -3.71
C LEU A 204 4.93 14.69 -2.22
N ALA A 205 4.15 13.66 -1.89
CA ALA A 205 3.95 13.24 -0.50
C ALA A 205 5.27 12.82 0.15
N ALA A 206 6.13 12.09 -0.56
CA ALA A 206 7.44 11.69 -0.07
C ALA A 206 8.38 12.89 0.17
N TYR A 207 8.41 13.87 -0.74
CA TYR A 207 9.19 15.09 -0.57
C TYR A 207 8.80 15.90 0.67
N ILE A 208 7.51 15.93 1.01
CA ILE A 208 7.02 16.62 2.21
C ILE A 208 7.27 15.78 3.47
N GLN A 209 7.02 14.49 3.42
CA GLN A 209 7.07 13.63 4.61
C GLN A 209 8.50 13.24 5.01
N GLY A 210 9.42 13.11 4.07
CA GLY A 210 10.81 12.79 4.36
C GLY A 210 11.47 13.76 5.38
N PRO A 211 11.46 15.07 5.14
CA PRO A 211 11.96 16.05 6.12
C PRO A 211 11.24 16.01 7.47
N ILE A 212 9.93 15.77 7.49
CA ILE A 212 9.14 15.67 8.73
C ILE A 212 9.63 14.48 9.57
N ILE A 213 9.85 13.32 8.94
CA ILE A 213 10.41 12.15 9.63
C ILE A 213 11.80 12.45 10.15
N GLY A 214 12.65 13.08 9.34
CA GLY A 214 13.98 13.49 9.75
C GLY A 214 13.96 14.38 11.00
N MET A 215 13.07 15.37 11.04
CA MET A 215 12.89 16.23 12.21
C MET A 215 12.44 15.43 13.46
N ILE A 216 11.52 14.49 13.31
CA ILE A 216 11.04 13.64 14.41
C ILE A 216 12.19 12.77 14.95
N VAL A 217 13.00 12.17 14.08
CA VAL A 217 14.14 11.35 14.47
C VAL A 217 15.17 12.18 15.23
N VAL A 218 15.50 13.37 14.72
CA VAL A 218 16.44 14.28 15.39
C VAL A 218 15.90 14.75 16.75
N ASP A 219 14.64 15.16 16.80
CA ASP A 219 14.02 15.59 18.07
C ASP A 219 14.06 14.47 19.12
N TYR A 220 13.66 13.25 18.72
CA TYR A 220 13.53 12.15 19.66
C TYR A 220 14.87 11.56 20.12
N PHE A 221 15.84 11.36 19.21
CA PHE A 221 17.07 10.65 19.53
C PHE A 221 18.24 11.60 19.89
N ILE A 222 18.20 12.85 19.44
CA ILE A 222 19.33 13.77 19.61
C ILE A 222 18.98 14.88 20.62
N LEU A 223 17.81 15.50 20.51
CA LEU A 223 17.46 16.68 21.31
C LEU A 223 16.78 16.33 22.64
N ARG A 224 16.01 15.24 22.71
CA ARG A 224 15.43 14.77 23.98
C ARG A 224 16.40 13.84 24.69
N LYS A 225 17.37 14.45 25.33
CA LYS A 225 18.24 13.79 26.31
C LYS A 225 17.74 13.99 27.72
#